data_b5295232b343132bc31b71a3fa928951
#
_entry.id   b5295232b343132bc31b71a3fa928951
#
_cell.length_a   1.000
_cell.length_b   1.000
_cell.length_c   1.000
_cell.angle_alpha   90.00
_cell.angle_beta   90.00
_cell.angle_gamma   90.00
#
_symmetry.space_group_name_H-M   'P 1'
#
loop_
_entity.id
_entity.type
_entity.pdbx_description
1 polymer ?
#
loop_
_entity_poly.entity_id
_entity_poly.type
_entity_poly.pdbx_seq_one_letter_code
_entity_poly.pdbx_strand_id
1 'polypeptide(L)'
;LFILVNIFCKGFSEYYNLENLLRQMPVYLAEVFLMIPMAYILVLGEIDISVGATVCLSATLSCMMCNTGAPFIVVILTALIVGTVCGAVNGFILTQFEELPPMIVTLATQIIFRGIAEIVLGSGGSISASNTDGFRLIGGKVGKIPYILFLVLILAVIFAVILGKSTFGRRVYAIGTNRLTAYYSGIHVKKIRFIIYTVMGTFCG
;
A
#
# COMPACT_ATOMS: atom_id res chain seq x y z
N LEU A 1 5.17 13.86 22.18
CA LEU A 1 4.41 14.92 21.52
C LEU A 1 2.93 14.87 21.92
N PHE A 2 2.22 13.75 21.76
CA PHE A 2 0.81 13.53 22.10
C PHE A 2 0.47 13.92 23.54
N ILE A 3 1.26 13.46 24.52
CA ILE A 3 1.07 13.76 25.95
C ILE A 3 1.28 15.26 26.22
N LEU A 4 2.31 15.87 25.62
CA LEU A 4 2.59 17.31 25.77
C LEU A 4 1.47 18.16 25.19
N VAL A 5 0.96 17.83 24.00
CA VAL A 5 -0.17 18.55 23.39
C VAL A 5 -1.43 18.44 24.24
N ASN A 6 -1.73 17.26 24.82
CA ASN A 6 -2.87 17.09 25.74
C ASN A 6 -2.74 17.90 27.05
N ILE A 7 -1.52 18.07 27.57
CA ILE A 7 -1.28 18.82 28.82
C ILE A 7 -1.37 20.32 28.57
N PHE A 8 -0.85 20.81 27.43
CA PHE A 8 -0.75 22.25 27.16
C PHE A 8 -1.95 22.87 26.46
N CYS A 9 -2.75 22.07 25.75
CA CYS A 9 -3.89 22.55 24.95
C CYS A 9 -5.22 22.01 25.50
N LYS A 10 -5.78 22.65 26.51
CA LYS A 10 -7.11 22.27 27.04
C LYS A 10 -8.22 22.24 25.98
N GLY A 11 -8.13 23.04 24.91
CA GLY A 11 -9.06 23.02 23.79
C GLY A 11 -8.84 21.85 22.82
N PHE A 12 -7.68 21.21 22.86
CA PHE A 12 -7.35 20.01 22.06
C PHE A 12 -7.86 18.71 22.69
N SER A 13 -8.27 18.72 23.95
CA SER A 13 -8.73 17.51 24.66
C SER A 13 -9.98 16.90 24.02
N GLU A 14 -10.84 17.69 23.37
CA GLU A 14 -11.99 17.18 22.62
C GLU A 14 -11.58 16.44 21.33
N TYR A 15 -10.51 16.87 20.65
CA TYR A 15 -10.01 16.23 19.45
C TYR A 15 -9.21 14.94 19.73
N TYR A 16 -8.54 14.86 20.87
CA TYR A 16 -7.69 13.73 21.29
C TYR A 16 -8.37 12.80 22.30
N ASN A 17 -9.67 12.86 22.40
CA ASN A 17 -10.45 11.92 23.21
C ASN A 17 -10.31 10.50 22.59
N LEU A 18 -10.24 9.46 23.43
CA LEU A 18 -10.15 8.06 23.03
C LEU A 18 -11.21 7.67 21.97
N GLU A 19 -12.40 8.26 22.07
CA GLU A 19 -13.46 8.05 21.07
C GLU A 19 -13.11 8.60 19.69
N ASN A 20 -12.49 9.76 19.60
CA ASN A 20 -12.06 10.34 18.33
C ASN A 20 -10.88 9.59 17.73
N LEU A 21 -9.94 9.10 18.55
CA LEU A 21 -8.88 8.23 18.11
C LEU A 21 -9.42 6.92 17.51
N LEU A 22 -10.36 6.28 18.19
CA LEU A 22 -11.03 5.07 17.70
C LEU A 22 -11.85 5.33 16.42
N ARG A 23 -12.40 6.52 16.28
CA ARG A 23 -13.14 6.94 15.09
C ARG A 23 -12.23 7.15 13.88
N GLN A 24 -11.03 7.66 14.08
CA GLN A 24 -10.02 7.88 13.03
C GLN A 24 -9.16 6.64 12.75
N MET A 25 -9.24 5.62 13.59
CA MET A 25 -8.46 4.39 13.49
C MET A 25 -8.45 3.76 12.08
N PRO A 26 -9.58 3.67 11.34
CA PRO A 26 -9.57 3.07 10.01
C PRO A 26 -8.65 3.77 9.02
N VAL A 27 -8.49 5.10 9.11
CA VAL A 27 -7.60 5.89 8.25
C VAL A 27 -6.14 5.53 8.53
N TYR A 28 -5.74 5.54 9.80
CA TYR A 28 -4.37 5.16 10.21
C TYR A 28 -4.07 3.69 9.92
N LEU A 29 -5.05 2.80 10.03
CA LEU A 29 -4.88 1.38 9.70
C LEU A 29 -4.62 1.14 8.21
N ALA A 30 -5.17 1.96 7.32
CA ALA A 30 -4.84 1.90 5.90
C ALA A 30 -3.36 2.24 5.65
N GLU A 31 -2.82 3.25 6.34
CA GLU A 31 -1.39 3.58 6.26
C GLU A 31 -0.52 2.43 6.81
N VAL A 32 -0.88 1.88 7.98
CA VAL A 32 -0.16 0.73 8.57
C VAL A 32 -0.21 -0.49 7.66
N PHE A 33 -1.34 -0.72 6.96
CA PHE A 33 -1.47 -1.80 5.99
C PHE A 33 -0.46 -1.69 4.85
N LEU A 34 -0.25 -0.49 4.32
CA LEU A 34 0.74 -0.23 3.27
C LEU A 34 2.19 -0.32 3.78
N MET A 35 2.43 -0.08 5.07
CA MET A 35 3.76 -0.20 5.66
C MET A 35 4.26 -1.67 5.68
N ILE A 36 3.36 -2.65 5.69
CA ILE A 36 3.72 -4.07 5.76
C ILE A 36 4.59 -4.50 4.57
N PRO A 37 4.16 -4.38 3.31
CA PRO A 37 4.99 -4.71 2.15
C PRO A 37 6.12 -3.70 1.93
N MET A 38 5.93 -2.43 2.33
CA MET A 38 6.96 -1.40 2.23
C MET A 38 8.22 -1.76 3.03
N ALA A 39 8.07 -2.46 4.15
CA ALA A 39 9.20 -2.94 4.94
C ALA A 39 10.16 -3.82 4.12
N TYR A 40 9.66 -4.62 3.19
CA TYR A 40 10.49 -5.45 2.31
C TYR A 40 11.29 -4.61 1.31
N ILE A 41 10.69 -3.55 0.77
CA ILE A 41 11.37 -2.61 -0.13
C ILE A 41 12.49 -1.89 0.62
N LEU A 42 12.22 -1.46 1.86
CA LEU A 42 13.24 -0.82 2.72
C LEU A 42 14.37 -1.77 3.08
N VAL A 43 14.08 -3.05 3.35
CA VAL A 43 15.13 -4.07 3.59
C VAL A 43 15.97 -4.32 2.36
N LEU A 44 15.44 -4.18 1.13
CA LEU A 44 16.23 -4.20 -0.11
C LEU A 44 17.15 -2.98 -0.25
N GLY A 45 17.02 -1.97 0.60
CA GLY A 45 17.72 -0.68 0.48
C GLY A 45 17.13 0.22 -0.60
N GLU A 46 15.86 0.03 -0.96
CA GLU A 46 15.15 0.76 -2.00
C GLU A 46 14.01 1.59 -1.39
N ILE A 47 13.50 2.57 -2.14
CA ILE A 47 12.36 3.41 -1.75
C ILE A 47 11.38 3.45 -2.90
N ASP A 48 10.09 3.17 -2.60
CA ASP A 48 8.99 3.31 -3.56
C ASP A 48 8.16 4.55 -3.21
N ILE A 49 8.23 5.55 -4.08
CA ILE A 49 7.47 6.80 -3.92
C ILE A 49 6.11 6.73 -4.62
N SER A 50 5.91 5.76 -5.52
CA SER A 50 4.69 5.65 -6.34
C SER A 50 3.46 5.17 -5.60
N VAL A 51 3.60 4.70 -4.35
CA VAL A 51 2.54 4.10 -3.52
C VAL A 51 1.27 4.95 -3.48
N GLY A 52 1.39 6.24 -3.17
CA GLY A 52 0.24 7.14 -3.08
C GLY A 52 -0.49 7.32 -4.41
N ALA A 53 0.24 7.36 -5.53
CA ALA A 53 -0.35 7.47 -6.86
C ALA A 53 -1.01 6.16 -7.30
N THR A 54 -0.43 5.02 -6.94
CA THR A 54 -1.02 3.69 -7.19
C THR A 54 -2.34 3.52 -6.45
N VAL A 55 -2.39 3.89 -5.16
CA VAL A 55 -3.64 3.91 -4.37
C VAL A 55 -4.67 4.84 -5.02
N CYS A 56 -4.26 6.05 -5.42
CA CYS A 56 -5.16 7.01 -6.06
C CYS A 56 -5.77 6.46 -7.36
N LEU A 57 -4.94 5.87 -8.23
CA LEU A 57 -5.40 5.30 -9.51
C LEU A 57 -6.32 4.10 -9.28
N SER A 58 -5.95 3.20 -8.38
CA SER A 58 -6.73 2.03 -8.01
C SER A 58 -8.10 2.44 -7.44
N ALA A 59 -8.14 3.37 -6.49
CA ALA A 59 -9.37 3.90 -5.92
C ALA A 59 -10.27 4.57 -6.97
N THR A 60 -9.69 5.37 -7.88
CA THR A 60 -10.42 6.05 -8.95
C THR A 60 -11.14 5.05 -9.85
N LEU A 61 -10.42 4.05 -10.37
CA LEU A 61 -10.99 3.04 -11.26
C LEU A 61 -12.01 2.16 -10.55
N SER A 62 -11.78 1.82 -9.29
CA SER A 62 -12.71 1.05 -8.47
C SER A 62 -14.00 1.82 -8.17
N CYS A 63 -13.91 3.12 -7.87
CA CYS A 63 -15.09 3.97 -7.71
C CYS A 63 -15.89 4.10 -9.02
N MET A 64 -15.22 4.20 -10.16
CA MET A 64 -15.93 4.19 -11.45
C MET A 64 -16.68 2.88 -11.66
N MET A 65 -16.07 1.74 -11.42
CA MET A 65 -16.73 0.43 -11.52
C MET A 65 -17.91 0.32 -10.54
N CYS A 66 -17.75 0.84 -9.32
CA CYS A 66 -18.84 0.91 -8.35
C CYS A 66 -20.04 1.72 -8.88
N ASN A 67 -19.77 2.85 -9.55
CA ASN A 67 -20.80 3.74 -10.08
C ASN A 67 -21.52 3.18 -11.32
N THR A 68 -20.95 2.17 -12.01
CA THR A 68 -21.65 1.43 -13.07
C THR A 68 -22.64 0.38 -12.53
N GLY A 69 -22.75 0.24 -11.21
CA GLY A 69 -23.60 -0.79 -10.58
C GLY A 69 -22.97 -2.18 -10.55
N ALA A 70 -21.66 -2.30 -10.77
CA ALA A 70 -20.95 -3.56 -10.72
C ALA A 70 -21.04 -4.24 -9.33
N PRO A 71 -21.09 -5.58 -9.25
CA PRO A 71 -21.05 -6.30 -7.99
C PRO A 71 -19.80 -5.94 -7.18
N PHE A 72 -19.94 -5.88 -5.86
CA PHE A 72 -18.84 -5.49 -4.96
C PHE A 72 -17.55 -6.31 -5.16
N ILE A 73 -17.68 -7.59 -5.49
CA ILE A 73 -16.53 -8.46 -5.80
C ILE A 73 -15.74 -7.96 -7.02
N VAL A 74 -16.42 -7.43 -8.04
CA VAL A 74 -15.78 -6.87 -9.24
C VAL A 74 -15.03 -5.58 -8.90
N VAL A 75 -15.58 -4.76 -8.00
CA VAL A 75 -14.94 -3.54 -7.52
C VAL A 75 -13.62 -3.88 -6.81
N ILE A 76 -13.63 -4.87 -5.90
CA ILE A 76 -12.43 -5.35 -5.22
C ILE A 76 -11.40 -5.90 -6.23
N LEU A 77 -11.84 -6.75 -7.16
CA LEU A 77 -10.95 -7.32 -8.17
C LEU A 77 -10.32 -6.23 -9.06
N THR A 78 -11.08 -5.20 -9.41
CA THR A 78 -10.55 -4.05 -10.17
C THR A 78 -9.45 -3.35 -9.38
N ALA A 79 -9.66 -3.08 -8.09
CA ALA A 79 -8.67 -2.48 -7.21
C ALA A 79 -7.38 -3.31 -7.20
N LEU A 80 -7.49 -4.60 -6.89
CA LEU A 80 -6.34 -5.51 -6.81
C LEU A 80 -5.59 -5.64 -8.13
N ILE A 81 -6.31 -5.73 -9.26
CA ILE A 81 -5.69 -5.85 -10.59
C ILE A 81 -4.93 -4.58 -10.93
N VAL A 82 -5.53 -3.40 -10.75
CA VAL A 82 -4.88 -2.12 -11.03
C VAL A 82 -3.62 -1.95 -10.18
N GLY A 83 -3.73 -2.17 -8.87
CA GLY A 83 -2.58 -2.09 -7.98
C GLY A 83 -1.48 -3.08 -8.37
N THR A 84 -1.83 -4.34 -8.65
CA THR A 84 -0.88 -5.38 -9.10
C THR A 84 -0.18 -4.99 -10.40
N VAL A 85 -0.90 -4.45 -11.38
CA VAL A 85 -0.33 -4.00 -12.65
C VAL A 85 0.64 -2.85 -12.42
N CYS A 86 0.29 -1.84 -11.61
CA CYS A 86 1.18 -0.73 -11.28
C CYS A 86 2.47 -1.23 -10.60
N GLY A 87 2.35 -2.12 -9.61
CA GLY A 87 3.51 -2.71 -8.95
C GLY A 87 4.36 -3.57 -9.90
N ALA A 88 3.72 -4.34 -10.78
CA ALA A 88 4.42 -5.13 -11.80
C ALA A 88 5.17 -4.25 -12.81
N VAL A 89 4.62 -3.11 -13.22
CA VAL A 89 5.29 -2.12 -14.07
C VAL A 89 6.55 -1.60 -13.39
N ASN A 90 6.46 -1.17 -12.12
CA ASN A 90 7.63 -0.73 -11.36
C ASN A 90 8.68 -1.84 -11.25
N GLY A 91 8.25 -3.04 -10.84
CA GLY A 91 9.11 -4.20 -10.72
C GLY A 91 9.78 -4.58 -12.03
N PHE A 92 9.05 -4.53 -13.14
CA PHE A 92 9.58 -4.81 -14.48
C PHE A 92 10.65 -3.78 -14.89
N ILE A 93 10.37 -2.49 -14.79
CA ILE A 93 11.33 -1.44 -15.15
C ILE A 93 12.61 -1.57 -14.33
N LEU A 94 12.50 -1.76 -13.02
CA LEU A 94 13.62 -1.88 -12.10
C LEU A 94 14.45 -3.16 -12.30
N THR A 95 13.87 -4.19 -12.87
CA THR A 95 14.59 -5.45 -13.17
C THR A 95 15.20 -5.48 -14.55
N GLN A 96 14.68 -4.71 -15.51
CA GLN A 96 15.25 -4.58 -16.83
C GLN A 96 16.38 -3.54 -16.85
N PHE A 97 16.21 -2.43 -16.18
CA PHE A 97 17.15 -1.31 -16.14
C PHE A 97 17.76 -1.20 -14.74
N GLU A 98 18.69 -2.11 -14.44
CA GLU A 98 19.32 -2.20 -13.11
C GLU A 98 20.17 -0.98 -12.73
N GLU A 99 20.59 -0.20 -13.72
CA GLU A 99 21.38 1.02 -13.56
C GLU A 99 20.55 2.19 -13.01
N LEU A 100 19.21 2.14 -13.17
CA LEU A 100 18.33 3.20 -12.72
C LEU A 100 18.11 3.13 -11.21
N PRO A 101 18.32 4.24 -10.48
CA PRO A 101 17.97 4.32 -9.08
C PRO A 101 16.46 4.09 -8.87
N PRO A 102 16.06 3.21 -7.93
CA PRO A 102 14.65 2.90 -7.66
C PRO A 102 13.80 4.14 -7.40
N MET A 103 14.34 5.09 -6.67
CA MET A 103 13.67 6.35 -6.33
C MET A 103 13.29 7.17 -7.57
N ILE A 104 14.16 7.21 -8.61
CA ILE A 104 13.89 7.95 -9.86
C ILE A 104 12.78 7.26 -10.66
N VAL A 105 12.83 5.94 -10.77
CA VAL A 105 11.81 5.15 -11.48
C VAL A 105 10.45 5.30 -10.82
N THR A 106 10.38 5.14 -9.50
CA THR A 106 9.11 5.24 -8.76
C THR A 106 8.56 6.67 -8.71
N LEU A 107 9.42 7.70 -8.74
CA LEU A 107 9.00 9.08 -8.91
C LEU A 107 8.37 9.32 -10.29
N ALA A 108 9.00 8.81 -11.35
CA ALA A 108 8.46 8.92 -12.71
C ALA A 108 7.11 8.20 -12.84
N THR A 109 7.00 6.97 -12.34
CA THR A 109 5.74 6.22 -12.37
C THR A 109 4.67 6.84 -11.47
N GLN A 110 5.03 7.49 -10.37
CA GLN A 110 4.11 8.28 -9.54
C GLN A 110 3.44 9.37 -10.38
N ILE A 111 4.21 10.13 -11.16
CA ILE A 111 3.66 11.19 -12.02
C ILE A 111 2.75 10.59 -13.08
N ILE A 112 3.15 9.48 -13.71
CA ILE A 112 2.35 8.79 -14.74
C ILE A 112 1.02 8.28 -14.15
N PHE A 113 1.06 7.52 -13.04
CA PHE A 113 -0.14 6.95 -12.43
C PHE A 113 -1.09 8.04 -11.93
N ARG A 114 -0.54 9.11 -11.36
CA ARG A 114 -1.32 10.27 -10.93
C ARG A 114 -1.96 10.97 -12.12
N GLY A 115 -1.20 11.20 -13.20
CA GLY A 115 -1.72 11.82 -14.43
C GLY A 115 -2.84 10.98 -15.08
N ILE A 116 -2.70 9.63 -15.11
CA ILE A 116 -3.76 8.74 -15.58
C ILE A 116 -5.01 8.88 -14.71
N ALA A 117 -4.87 8.90 -13.38
CA ALA A 117 -6.00 9.09 -12.48
C ALA A 117 -6.72 10.43 -12.72
N GLU A 118 -5.97 11.52 -12.93
CA GLU A 118 -6.52 12.84 -13.20
C GLU A 118 -7.23 12.91 -14.56
N ILE A 119 -6.69 12.28 -15.61
CA ILE A 119 -7.35 12.17 -16.91
C ILE A 119 -8.68 11.43 -16.79
N VAL A 120 -8.70 10.34 -16.04
CA VAL A 120 -9.89 9.51 -15.82
C VAL A 120 -10.95 10.28 -15.01
N LEU A 121 -10.55 11.06 -14.01
CA LEU A 121 -11.45 11.90 -13.21
C LEU A 121 -12.04 13.07 -14.01
N GLY A 122 -11.34 13.55 -15.05
CA GLY A 122 -11.76 14.67 -15.86
C GLY A 122 -11.86 15.98 -15.07
N SER A 123 -12.69 16.91 -15.57
CA SER A 123 -12.85 18.25 -14.97
C SER A 123 -13.51 18.26 -13.60
N GLY A 124 -14.08 17.15 -13.14
CA GLY A 124 -14.72 17.03 -11.83
C GLY A 124 -13.75 16.91 -10.65
N GLY A 125 -12.51 16.48 -10.90
CA GLY A 125 -11.42 16.38 -9.91
C GLY A 125 -11.65 15.43 -8.73
N SER A 126 -12.88 14.90 -8.55
CA SER A 126 -13.23 13.96 -7.49
C SER A 126 -14.32 12.97 -7.92
N ILE A 127 -14.26 11.76 -7.38
CA ILE A 127 -15.27 10.72 -7.59
C ILE A 127 -15.68 10.14 -6.24
N SER A 128 -16.96 9.88 -6.06
CA SER A 128 -17.54 9.25 -4.88
C SER A 128 -18.21 7.95 -5.27
N ALA A 129 -18.11 6.92 -4.47
CA ALA A 129 -18.83 5.68 -4.67
C ALA A 129 -20.32 5.87 -4.38
N SER A 130 -21.19 5.56 -5.33
CA SER A 130 -22.65 5.71 -5.22
C SER A 130 -23.29 4.58 -4.39
N ASN A 131 -22.74 3.37 -4.48
CA ASN A 131 -23.22 2.20 -3.74
C ASN A 131 -22.20 1.79 -2.68
N THR A 132 -22.53 2.01 -1.41
CA THR A 132 -21.64 1.73 -0.27
C THR A 132 -22.00 0.46 0.50
N ASP A 133 -22.99 -0.32 0.08
CA ASP A 133 -23.51 -1.46 0.85
C ASP A 133 -22.46 -2.55 1.05
N GLY A 134 -21.67 -2.86 0.01
CA GLY A 134 -20.56 -3.81 0.12
C GLY A 134 -19.43 -3.32 1.05
N PHE A 135 -19.16 -2.01 1.08
CA PHE A 135 -18.14 -1.42 1.93
C PHE A 135 -18.53 -1.42 3.42
N ARG A 136 -19.82 -1.43 3.74
CA ARG A 136 -20.33 -1.56 5.12
C ARG A 136 -19.94 -2.89 5.76
N LEU A 137 -19.80 -3.96 4.99
CA LEU A 137 -19.35 -5.27 5.47
C LEU A 137 -17.88 -5.20 5.95
N ILE A 138 -17.03 -4.48 5.21
CA ILE A 138 -15.61 -4.31 5.57
C ILE A 138 -15.43 -3.25 6.66
N GLY A 139 -16.21 -2.17 6.59
CA GLY A 139 -16.21 -1.07 7.57
C GLY A 139 -16.89 -1.38 8.90
N GLY A 140 -17.35 -2.63 9.12
CA GLY A 140 -17.98 -3.06 10.35
C GLY A 140 -17.07 -2.98 11.58
N LYS A 141 -17.70 -2.92 12.76
CA LYS A 141 -17.00 -2.82 14.06
C LYS A 141 -17.49 -3.90 15.01
N VAL A 142 -16.58 -4.47 15.80
CA VAL A 142 -16.90 -5.26 17.01
C VAL A 142 -16.80 -4.31 18.20
N GLY A 143 -17.95 -3.85 18.69
CA GLY A 143 -17.98 -2.82 19.73
C GLY A 143 -17.40 -1.48 19.24
N LYS A 144 -16.25 -1.07 19.78
CA LYS A 144 -15.56 0.17 19.37
C LYS A 144 -14.39 -0.09 18.38
N ILE A 145 -14.05 -1.35 18.08
CA ILE A 145 -12.86 -1.73 17.30
C ILE A 145 -13.26 -2.11 15.85
N PRO A 146 -12.64 -1.53 14.82
CA PRO A 146 -12.92 -1.89 13.43
C PRO A 146 -12.37 -3.27 13.07
N TYR A 147 -13.09 -4.06 12.27
CA TYR A 147 -12.63 -5.40 11.80
C TYR A 147 -11.30 -5.34 11.07
N ILE A 148 -11.02 -4.26 10.36
CA ILE A 148 -9.79 -4.07 9.60
C ILE A 148 -8.53 -4.14 10.49
N LEU A 149 -8.63 -3.82 11.77
CA LEU A 149 -7.51 -3.96 12.71
C LEU A 149 -7.03 -5.41 12.82
N PHE A 150 -7.95 -6.35 12.94
CA PHE A 150 -7.60 -7.78 13.04
C PHE A 150 -6.96 -8.28 11.74
N LEU A 151 -7.48 -7.84 10.58
CA LEU A 151 -6.90 -8.15 9.27
C LEU A 151 -5.45 -7.63 9.17
N VAL A 152 -5.23 -6.36 9.51
CA VAL A 152 -3.90 -5.74 9.46
C VAL A 152 -2.93 -6.44 10.39
N LEU A 153 -3.33 -6.78 11.62
CA LEU A 153 -2.48 -7.50 12.58
C LEU A 153 -2.11 -8.90 12.08
N ILE A 154 -3.07 -9.65 11.56
CA ILE A 154 -2.82 -10.99 11.01
C ILE A 154 -1.82 -10.90 9.85
N LEU A 155 -2.03 -9.98 8.91
CA LEU A 155 -1.13 -9.79 7.78
C LEU A 155 0.25 -9.32 8.24
N ALA A 156 0.33 -8.39 9.21
CA ALA A 156 1.60 -7.94 9.76
C ALA A 156 2.40 -9.10 10.37
N VAL A 157 1.74 -9.99 11.15
CA VAL A 157 2.39 -11.16 11.72
C VAL A 157 2.86 -12.14 10.63
N ILE A 158 2.02 -12.42 9.63
CA ILE A 158 2.37 -13.32 8.52
C ILE A 158 3.60 -12.78 7.79
N PHE A 159 3.59 -11.50 7.38
CA PHE A 159 4.69 -10.88 6.67
C PHE A 159 5.96 -10.79 7.53
N ALA A 160 5.83 -10.47 8.83
CA ALA A 160 6.97 -10.47 9.75
C ALA A 160 7.60 -11.85 9.88
N VAL A 161 6.79 -12.91 9.97
CA VAL A 161 7.29 -14.31 10.02
C VAL A 161 7.95 -14.69 8.70
N ILE A 162 7.36 -14.33 7.56
CA ILE A 162 7.97 -14.57 6.24
C ILE A 162 9.31 -13.85 6.15
N LEU A 163 9.39 -12.59 6.54
CA LEU A 163 10.64 -11.82 6.50
C LEU A 163 11.70 -12.37 7.44
N GLY A 164 11.32 -12.71 8.70
CA GLY A 164 12.26 -13.11 9.72
C GLY A 164 12.67 -14.59 9.67
N LYS A 165 11.78 -15.49 9.26
CA LYS A 165 12.00 -16.95 9.39
C LYS A 165 12.06 -17.71 8.08
N SER A 166 11.57 -17.16 6.95
CA SER A 166 11.55 -17.87 5.68
C SER A 166 12.87 -17.80 4.91
N THR A 167 13.03 -18.71 3.94
CA THR A 167 14.13 -18.65 2.95
C THR A 167 14.02 -17.41 2.07
N PHE A 168 12.79 -16.96 1.79
CA PHE A 168 12.54 -15.74 1.02
C PHE A 168 13.07 -14.51 1.76
N GLY A 169 12.74 -14.34 3.05
CA GLY A 169 13.22 -13.23 3.87
C GLY A 169 14.75 -13.19 3.97
N ARG A 170 15.41 -14.34 4.17
CA ARG A 170 16.88 -14.42 4.19
C ARG A 170 17.51 -13.93 2.87
N ARG A 171 16.89 -14.26 1.73
CA ARG A 171 17.34 -13.77 0.41
C ARG A 171 17.13 -12.27 0.27
N VAL A 172 16.02 -11.72 0.79
CA VAL A 172 15.76 -10.27 0.80
C VAL A 172 16.82 -9.53 1.59
N TYR A 173 17.17 -10.00 2.80
CA TYR A 173 18.25 -9.43 3.61
C TYR A 173 19.61 -9.53 2.91
N ALA A 174 19.93 -10.67 2.29
CA ALA A 174 21.18 -10.83 1.55
C ALA A 174 21.30 -9.83 0.39
N ILE A 175 20.22 -9.59 -0.36
CA ILE A 175 20.18 -8.59 -1.45
C ILE A 175 20.37 -7.19 -0.90
N GLY A 176 19.68 -6.83 0.19
CA GLY A 176 19.77 -5.53 0.81
C GLY A 176 21.15 -5.21 1.39
N THR A 177 21.87 -6.23 1.89
CA THR A 177 23.22 -6.06 2.40
C THR A 177 24.23 -5.83 1.27
N ASN A 178 24.24 -6.68 0.25
CA ASN A 178 25.09 -6.52 -0.92
C ASN A 178 24.49 -7.29 -2.13
N ARG A 179 23.96 -6.53 -3.07
CA ARG A 179 23.30 -7.06 -4.28
C ARG A 179 24.23 -7.92 -5.14
N LEU A 180 25.48 -7.49 -5.29
CA LEU A 180 26.46 -8.19 -6.12
C LEU A 180 26.87 -9.52 -5.49
N THR A 181 27.12 -9.54 -4.19
CA THR A 181 27.44 -10.77 -3.44
C THR A 181 26.27 -11.75 -3.47
N ALA A 182 25.02 -11.25 -3.31
CA ALA A 182 23.82 -12.07 -3.41
C ALA A 182 23.68 -12.71 -4.80
N TYR A 183 23.96 -11.97 -5.87
CA TYR A 183 23.93 -12.49 -7.24
C TYR A 183 24.95 -13.61 -7.44
N TYR A 184 26.21 -13.41 -7.01
CA TYR A 184 27.25 -14.46 -7.12
C TYR A 184 26.99 -15.68 -6.22
N SER A 185 26.18 -15.53 -5.18
CA SER A 185 25.70 -16.64 -4.35
C SER A 185 24.51 -17.39 -4.96
N GLY A 186 24.15 -17.12 -6.23
CA GLY A 186 23.07 -17.80 -6.94
C GLY A 186 21.65 -17.31 -6.59
N ILE A 187 21.52 -16.16 -5.89
CA ILE A 187 20.22 -15.59 -5.60
C ILE A 187 19.68 -14.85 -6.83
N HIS A 188 18.47 -15.18 -7.25
CA HIS A 188 17.80 -14.54 -8.39
C HIS A 188 17.27 -13.15 -7.99
N VAL A 189 18.17 -12.16 -7.94
CA VAL A 189 17.88 -10.79 -7.47
C VAL A 189 16.71 -10.16 -8.22
N LYS A 190 16.71 -10.23 -9.56
CA LYS A 190 15.64 -9.69 -10.42
C LYS A 190 14.26 -10.24 -10.03
N LYS A 191 14.16 -11.57 -9.88
CA LYS A 191 12.89 -12.21 -9.55
C LYS A 191 12.35 -11.77 -8.19
N ILE A 192 13.22 -11.65 -7.19
CA ILE A 192 12.84 -11.25 -5.84
C ILE A 192 12.37 -9.78 -5.84
N ARG A 193 13.10 -8.88 -6.50
CA ARG A 193 12.69 -7.48 -6.65
C ARG A 193 11.33 -7.37 -7.34
N PHE A 194 11.15 -8.04 -8.47
CA PHE A 194 9.88 -8.05 -9.19
C PHE A 194 8.70 -8.47 -8.31
N ILE A 195 8.86 -9.57 -7.57
CA ILE A 195 7.83 -10.08 -6.65
C ILE A 195 7.48 -9.04 -5.57
N ILE A 196 8.49 -8.42 -4.94
CA ILE A 196 8.27 -7.46 -3.85
C ILE A 196 7.51 -6.23 -4.35
N TYR A 197 7.90 -5.65 -5.50
CA TYR A 197 7.18 -4.51 -6.08
C TYR A 197 5.77 -4.86 -6.53
N THR A 198 5.57 -6.06 -7.10
CA THR A 198 4.25 -6.54 -7.48
C THR A 198 3.34 -6.72 -6.25
N VAL A 199 3.86 -7.32 -5.18
CA VAL A 199 3.13 -7.46 -3.90
C VAL A 199 2.83 -6.08 -3.31
N MET A 200 3.78 -5.14 -3.33
CA MET A 200 3.54 -3.76 -2.88
C MET A 200 2.37 -3.12 -3.64
N GLY A 201 2.38 -3.22 -4.96
CA GLY A 201 1.29 -2.72 -5.80
C GLY A 201 -0.05 -3.39 -5.49
N THR A 202 -0.06 -4.72 -5.25
CA THR A 202 -1.29 -5.44 -4.86
C THR A 202 -1.87 -4.93 -3.54
N PHE A 203 -1.03 -4.52 -2.58
CA PHE A 203 -1.48 -3.92 -1.32
C PHE A 203 -1.98 -2.47 -1.50
N CYS A 204 -1.55 -1.78 -2.55
CA CYS A 204 -2.05 -0.46 -2.91
C CYS A 204 -3.43 -0.51 -3.58
N GLY A 205 -3.81 -1.66 -4.13
CA GLY A 205 -5.12 -1.92 -4.74
C GLY A 205 -6.16 -2.34 -3.74
#